data_5b279f3a3f318f0d52eda6f34eccaf68
#
_entry.id   5b279f3a3f318f0d52eda6f34eccaf68
#
_cell.length_a   1.000
_cell.length_b   1.000
_cell.length_c   1.000
_cell.angle_alpha   90.00
_cell.angle_beta   90.00
_cell.angle_gamma   90.00
#
_symmetry.space_group_name_H-M   'P 1'
#
loop_
_entity.id
_entity.type
_entity.pdbx_description
1 polymer ?
#
loop_
_entity_poly.entity_id
_entity_poly.type
_entity_poly.pdbx_seq_one_letter_code
_entity_poly.pdbx_strand_id
1 'polypeptide(L)'
;MTESEVRKLLRQMKELDSQTAFRDFYNMTYDRLFRIAYYYVKQEEWSQEIVLDVFLKLWKQRSNLLDVRNIEDYCFILVKNASLNYLEKESKHTYIHPDSLPEPQEQSYSPEESLISEELFALYVKALDRLPERCREVFIRIREEKQSYTQVAEELGISMNTVDAQLQKAITRLKEITVSYTHLRAHETDQYL
;
A
#
# COMPACT_ATOMS: atom_id res chain seq x y z
N MET A 1 5.27 -10.43 -6.71
CA MET A 1 4.84 -11.43 -5.70
C MET A 1 3.84 -12.36 -6.36
N THR A 2 4.05 -13.67 -6.34
CA THR A 2 3.07 -14.61 -6.89
C THR A 2 2.15 -15.10 -5.76
N GLU A 3 0.87 -15.33 -6.07
CA GLU A 3 -0.10 -15.86 -5.11
C GLU A 3 0.36 -17.20 -4.51
N SER A 4 1.06 -18.01 -5.31
CA SER A 4 1.62 -19.31 -4.89
C SER A 4 2.69 -19.15 -3.79
N GLU A 5 3.58 -18.18 -3.92
CA GLU A 5 4.62 -17.91 -2.90
C GLU A 5 4.00 -17.48 -1.58
N VAL A 6 3.05 -16.57 -1.61
CA VAL A 6 2.37 -16.11 -0.40
C VAL A 6 1.63 -17.27 0.29
N ARG A 7 0.88 -18.07 -0.45
CA ARG A 7 0.17 -19.22 0.11
C ARG A 7 1.11 -20.26 0.72
N LYS A 8 2.31 -20.44 0.15
CA LYS A 8 3.35 -21.29 0.73
C LYS A 8 3.81 -20.76 2.09
N LEU A 9 4.10 -19.47 2.20
CA LEU A 9 4.50 -18.84 3.47
C LEU A 9 3.39 -18.94 4.53
N LEU A 10 2.14 -18.63 4.16
CA LEU A 10 1.00 -18.75 5.07
C LEU A 10 0.81 -20.17 5.59
N ARG A 11 1.03 -21.19 4.75
CA ARG A 11 0.99 -22.59 5.16
C ARG A 11 2.08 -22.92 6.18
N GLN A 12 3.32 -22.47 5.94
CA GLN A 12 4.42 -22.67 6.88
C GLN A 12 4.18 -21.95 8.22
N MET A 13 3.57 -20.78 8.19
CA MET A 13 3.17 -20.05 9.39
C MET A 13 2.09 -20.82 10.19
N LYS A 14 1.10 -21.39 9.49
CA LYS A 14 -0.01 -22.14 10.11
C LYS A 14 0.45 -23.48 10.68
N GLU A 15 1.16 -24.28 9.88
CA GLU A 15 1.47 -25.68 10.19
C GLU A 15 2.71 -25.85 11.06
N LEU A 16 3.71 -24.97 10.89
CA LEU A 16 5.03 -25.09 11.51
C LEU A 16 5.35 -23.95 12.49
N ASP A 17 4.42 -23.03 12.74
CA ASP A 17 4.68 -21.81 13.52
C ASP A 17 5.95 -21.07 13.08
N SER A 18 6.25 -21.11 11.77
CA SER A 18 7.51 -20.65 11.21
C SER A 18 7.68 -19.13 11.29
N GLN A 19 8.51 -18.68 12.22
CA GLN A 19 8.90 -17.27 12.32
C GLN A 19 9.69 -16.81 11.09
N THR A 20 10.44 -17.72 10.45
CA THR A 20 11.16 -17.41 9.20
C THR A 20 10.18 -17.11 8.07
N ALA A 21 9.12 -17.94 7.90
CA ALA A 21 8.09 -17.68 6.91
C ALA A 21 7.34 -16.37 7.18
N PHE A 22 7.11 -16.04 8.45
CA PHE A 22 6.52 -14.76 8.82
C PHE A 22 7.43 -13.58 8.47
N ARG A 23 8.73 -13.67 8.77
CA ARG A 23 9.72 -12.64 8.39
C ARG A 23 9.76 -12.44 6.88
N ASP A 24 9.72 -13.52 6.09
CA ASP A 24 9.72 -13.43 4.65
C ASP A 24 8.41 -12.80 4.14
N PHE A 25 7.27 -13.16 4.71
CA PHE A 25 5.98 -12.53 4.43
C PHE A 25 6.00 -11.03 4.80
N TYR A 26 6.57 -10.68 5.96
CA TYR A 26 6.76 -9.29 6.39
C TYR A 26 7.58 -8.50 5.37
N ASN A 27 8.79 -8.99 5.02
CA ASN A 27 9.67 -8.32 4.08
C ASN A 27 9.03 -8.12 2.70
N MET A 28 8.21 -9.09 2.26
CA MET A 28 7.52 -9.03 0.97
C MET A 28 6.37 -8.03 0.93
N THR A 29 5.75 -7.71 2.07
CA THR A 29 4.50 -6.95 2.12
C THR A 29 4.61 -5.62 2.85
N TYR A 30 5.66 -5.40 3.65
CA TYR A 30 5.83 -4.21 4.50
C TYR A 30 5.68 -2.90 3.73
N ASP A 31 6.46 -2.70 2.65
CA ASP A 31 6.47 -1.45 1.91
C ASP A 31 5.10 -1.10 1.33
N ARG A 32 4.35 -2.12 0.89
CA ARG A 32 2.99 -1.94 0.40
C ARG A 32 2.06 -1.49 1.52
N LEU A 33 2.09 -2.19 2.66
CA LEU A 33 1.24 -1.88 3.81
C LEU A 33 1.58 -0.52 4.41
N PHE A 34 2.87 -0.17 4.44
CA PHE A 34 3.35 1.14 4.86
C PHE A 34 2.79 2.26 3.97
N ARG A 35 2.86 2.12 2.63
CA ARG A 35 2.27 3.10 1.70
C ARG A 35 0.76 3.28 1.92
N ILE A 36 0.04 2.20 2.22
CA ILE A 36 -1.39 2.26 2.53
C ILE A 36 -1.60 3.06 3.82
N ALA A 37 -0.91 2.75 4.91
CA ALA A 37 -1.01 3.49 6.16
C ALA A 37 -0.67 4.97 5.96
N TYR A 38 0.45 5.27 5.30
CA TYR A 38 0.91 6.63 5.03
C TYR A 38 -0.06 7.43 4.16
N TYR A 39 -0.76 6.78 3.23
CA TYR A 39 -1.82 7.45 2.46
C TYR A 39 -2.90 8.05 3.37
N TYR A 40 -3.29 7.33 4.43
CA TYR A 40 -4.35 7.77 5.36
C TYR A 40 -3.81 8.75 6.41
N VAL A 41 -2.71 8.40 7.09
CA VAL A 41 -2.27 9.17 8.28
C VAL A 41 -1.25 10.27 7.99
N LYS A 42 -0.58 10.25 6.82
CA LYS A 42 0.40 11.25 6.35
C LYS A 42 1.58 11.51 7.30
N GLN A 43 1.84 10.60 8.23
CA GLN A 43 2.97 10.67 9.17
C GLN A 43 3.68 9.33 9.22
N GLU A 44 5.01 9.38 9.15
CA GLU A 44 5.85 8.19 9.03
C GLU A 44 5.78 7.32 10.29
N GLU A 45 5.96 7.92 11.48
CA GLU A 45 5.95 7.22 12.74
C GLU A 45 4.62 6.50 12.99
N TRP A 46 3.51 7.17 12.74
CA TRP A 46 2.18 6.56 12.87
C TRP A 46 1.95 5.43 11.87
N SER A 47 2.46 5.62 10.66
CA SER A 47 2.37 4.59 9.63
C SER A 47 3.13 3.33 10.01
N GLN A 48 4.33 3.48 10.58
CA GLN A 48 5.15 2.37 11.07
C GLN A 48 4.45 1.64 12.22
N GLU A 49 3.92 2.37 13.21
CA GLU A 49 3.18 1.80 14.34
C GLU A 49 1.96 1.00 13.88
N ILE A 50 1.14 1.59 13.00
CA ILE A 50 -0.05 0.95 12.45
C ILE A 50 0.29 -0.35 11.72
N VAL A 51 1.33 -0.33 10.91
CA VAL A 51 1.76 -1.51 10.14
C VAL A 51 2.29 -2.60 11.05
N LEU A 52 3.07 -2.25 12.08
CA LEU A 52 3.54 -3.21 13.08
C LEU A 52 2.37 -3.87 13.82
N ASP A 53 1.37 -3.11 14.24
CA ASP A 53 0.17 -3.63 14.89
C ASP A 53 -0.62 -4.58 13.98
N VAL A 54 -0.72 -4.25 12.69
CA VAL A 54 -1.35 -5.14 11.70
C VAL A 54 -0.58 -6.43 11.55
N PHE A 55 0.77 -6.40 11.47
CA PHE A 55 1.57 -7.62 11.42
C PHE A 55 1.44 -8.48 12.68
N LEU A 56 1.41 -7.86 13.87
CA LEU A 56 1.15 -8.58 15.12
C LEU A 56 -0.22 -9.27 15.10
N LYS A 57 -1.24 -8.60 14.57
CA LYS A 57 -2.59 -9.19 14.39
C LYS A 57 -2.57 -10.35 13.40
N LEU A 58 -1.89 -10.20 12.26
CA LEU A 58 -1.73 -11.26 11.27
C LEU A 58 -1.02 -12.48 11.88
N TRP A 59 0.04 -12.28 12.65
CA TRP A 59 0.72 -13.36 13.36
C TRP A 59 -0.20 -14.09 14.35
N LYS A 60 -0.95 -13.35 15.17
CA LYS A 60 -1.92 -13.91 16.12
C LYS A 60 -3.00 -14.73 15.41
N GLN A 61 -3.40 -14.35 14.21
CA GLN A 61 -4.45 -14.99 13.43
C GLN A 61 -3.92 -15.96 12.36
N ARG A 62 -2.62 -16.31 12.38
CA ARG A 62 -1.94 -17.09 11.34
C ARG A 62 -2.62 -18.42 10.99
N SER A 63 -3.29 -19.04 11.93
CA SER A 63 -4.03 -20.29 11.72
C SER A 63 -5.19 -20.14 10.72
N ASN A 64 -5.75 -18.94 10.59
CA ASN A 64 -6.94 -18.66 9.78
C ASN A 64 -6.60 -17.96 8.45
N LEU A 65 -5.35 -17.52 8.26
CA LEU A 65 -4.98 -16.75 7.07
C LEU A 65 -5.07 -17.56 5.76
N LEU A 66 -4.94 -18.89 5.82
CA LEU A 66 -5.12 -19.75 4.64
C LEU A 66 -6.55 -19.79 4.12
N ASP A 67 -7.53 -19.53 5.00
CA ASP A 67 -8.95 -19.55 4.66
C ASP A 67 -9.37 -18.22 3.99
N VAL A 68 -8.50 -17.22 4.01
CA VAL A 68 -8.71 -15.93 3.34
C VAL A 68 -8.51 -16.10 1.84
N ARG A 69 -9.55 -15.78 1.06
CA ARG A 69 -9.54 -15.94 -0.41
C ARG A 69 -8.46 -15.06 -1.06
N ASN A 70 -8.38 -13.80 -0.66
CA ASN A 70 -7.40 -12.83 -1.15
C ASN A 70 -6.72 -12.15 0.03
N ILE A 71 -5.50 -12.59 0.33
CA ILE A 71 -4.72 -12.06 1.47
C ILE A 71 -4.29 -10.60 1.26
N GLU A 72 -4.11 -10.17 0.00
CA GLU A 72 -3.72 -8.80 -0.30
C GLU A 72 -4.86 -7.82 0.02
N ASP A 73 -6.08 -8.14 -0.41
CA ASP A 73 -7.26 -7.34 -0.10
C ASP A 73 -7.55 -7.35 1.41
N TYR A 74 -7.36 -8.49 2.06
CA TYR A 74 -7.51 -8.60 3.52
C TYR A 74 -6.52 -7.69 4.27
N CYS A 75 -5.24 -7.73 3.90
CA CYS A 75 -4.23 -6.85 4.49
C CYS A 75 -4.53 -5.36 4.22
N PHE A 76 -5.00 -5.02 3.01
CA PHE A 76 -5.42 -3.66 2.69
C PHE A 76 -6.52 -3.18 3.63
N ILE A 77 -7.57 -3.97 3.81
CA ILE A 77 -8.70 -3.62 4.71
C ILE A 77 -8.23 -3.50 6.16
N LEU A 78 -7.32 -4.38 6.61
CA LEU A 78 -6.78 -4.30 7.97
C LEU A 78 -6.02 -3.00 8.21
N VAL A 79 -5.13 -2.62 7.29
CA VAL A 79 -4.34 -1.38 7.41
C VAL A 79 -5.22 -0.16 7.31
N LYS A 80 -6.14 -0.12 6.33
CA LYS A 80 -7.12 0.96 6.19
C LYS A 80 -7.88 1.18 7.51
N ASN A 81 -8.50 0.12 8.04
CA ASN A 81 -9.30 0.23 9.26
C ASN A 81 -8.44 0.64 10.48
N ALA A 82 -7.22 0.12 10.58
CA ALA A 82 -6.28 0.52 11.65
C ALA A 82 -5.92 2.01 11.54
N SER A 83 -5.65 2.50 10.32
CA SER A 83 -5.35 3.91 10.06
C SER A 83 -6.52 4.84 10.40
N LEU A 84 -7.73 4.49 10.00
CA LEU A 84 -8.93 5.27 10.31
C LEU A 84 -9.21 5.30 11.82
N ASN A 85 -9.08 4.15 12.50
CA ASN A 85 -9.22 4.08 13.96
C ASN A 85 -8.15 4.91 14.70
N TYR A 86 -6.94 4.98 14.15
CA TYR A 86 -5.86 5.80 14.70
C TYR A 86 -6.22 7.28 14.60
N LEU A 87 -6.63 7.74 13.43
CA LEU A 87 -7.07 9.13 13.23
C LEU A 87 -8.26 9.51 14.11
N GLU A 88 -9.22 8.61 14.30
CA GLU A 88 -10.37 8.84 15.20
C GLU A 88 -9.93 9.00 16.67
N LYS A 89 -8.97 8.22 17.13
CA LYS A 89 -8.43 8.35 18.49
C LYS A 89 -7.68 9.69 18.66
N GLU A 90 -6.83 10.04 17.70
CA GLU A 90 -6.08 11.30 17.73
C GLU A 90 -7.01 12.51 17.70
N SER A 91 -8.05 12.52 16.89
CA SER A 91 -9.04 13.58 16.86
C SER A 91 -9.74 13.76 18.23
N LYS A 92 -10.04 12.67 18.92
CA LYS A 92 -10.63 12.72 20.28
C LYS A 92 -9.67 13.25 21.32
N HIS A 93 -8.37 12.96 21.20
CA HIS A 93 -7.34 13.49 22.10
C HIS A 93 -7.08 14.99 21.90
N THR A 94 -7.19 15.48 20.66
CA THR A 94 -7.00 16.90 20.33
C THR A 94 -8.14 17.78 20.88
N TYR A 95 -9.34 17.22 21.11
CA TYR A 95 -10.47 17.94 21.71
C TYR A 95 -10.34 18.26 23.20
N ILE A 96 -9.27 17.83 23.88
CA ILE A 96 -9.06 18.09 25.33
C ILE A 96 -8.36 19.44 25.58
N HIS A 97 -7.90 20.16 24.56
CA HIS A 97 -7.36 21.51 24.68
C HIS A 97 -8.35 22.55 24.09
N PRO A 98 -9.01 23.38 24.97
CA PRO A 98 -10.06 24.32 24.50
C PRO A 98 -9.56 25.48 23.64
N ASP A 99 -8.24 25.71 23.56
CA ASP A 99 -7.67 26.93 22.96
C ASP A 99 -6.93 26.75 21.64
N SER A 100 -7.00 25.57 21.04
CA SER A 100 -6.44 25.35 19.70
C SER A 100 -7.41 24.57 18.82
N LEU A 101 -8.39 25.27 18.29
CA LEU A 101 -9.13 24.82 17.11
C LEU A 101 -8.27 25.16 15.87
N PRO A 102 -7.54 24.20 15.26
CA PRO A 102 -7.28 24.31 13.85
C PRO A 102 -8.65 24.16 13.18
N GLU A 103 -9.05 25.15 12.40
CA GLU A 103 -10.19 24.97 11.51
C GLU A 103 -10.00 23.66 10.76
N PRO A 104 -10.99 22.76 10.78
CA PRO A 104 -10.93 21.59 9.94
C PRO A 104 -10.85 22.13 8.51
N GLN A 105 -9.74 21.91 7.84
CA GLN A 105 -9.72 21.94 6.38
C GLN A 105 -10.63 20.77 5.97
N GLU A 106 -11.92 21.06 5.92
CA GLU A 106 -12.91 20.26 5.23
C GLU A 106 -12.52 20.23 3.74
N GLN A 107 -11.63 19.33 3.38
CA GLN A 107 -11.73 18.72 2.08
C GLN A 107 -12.97 17.80 2.19
N SER A 108 -14.14 18.40 2.07
CA SER A 108 -15.40 17.68 1.97
C SER A 108 -15.45 16.97 0.62
N TYR A 109 -14.72 15.88 0.50
CA TYR A 109 -14.99 14.92 -0.57
C TYR A 109 -16.36 14.32 -0.32
N SER A 110 -17.20 14.27 -1.36
CA SER A 110 -18.44 13.52 -1.26
C SER A 110 -18.12 12.04 -0.92
N PRO A 111 -19.02 11.30 -0.26
CA PRO A 111 -18.79 9.87 0.00
C PRO A 111 -18.43 9.08 -1.25
N GLU A 112 -18.95 9.46 -2.42
CA GLU A 112 -18.65 8.87 -3.73
C GLU A 112 -17.24 9.20 -4.20
N GLU A 113 -16.79 10.45 -4.07
CA GLU A 113 -15.41 10.87 -4.40
C GLU A 113 -14.39 10.19 -3.50
N SER A 114 -14.69 10.01 -2.21
CA SER A 114 -13.86 9.28 -1.27
C SER A 114 -13.72 7.80 -1.67
N LEU A 115 -14.81 7.15 -2.06
CA LEU A 115 -14.80 5.75 -2.50
C LEU A 115 -13.99 5.57 -3.79
N ILE A 116 -14.19 6.45 -4.79
CA ILE A 116 -13.43 6.44 -6.04
C ILE A 116 -11.94 6.65 -5.78
N SER A 117 -11.59 7.55 -4.85
CA SER A 117 -10.19 7.80 -4.46
C SER A 117 -9.55 6.58 -3.82
N GLU A 118 -10.26 5.85 -2.95
CA GLU A 118 -9.76 4.64 -2.29
C GLU A 118 -9.55 3.48 -3.28
N GLU A 119 -10.49 3.26 -4.17
CA GLU A 119 -10.37 2.24 -5.19
C GLU A 119 -9.21 2.53 -6.15
N LEU A 120 -9.08 3.79 -6.57
CA LEU A 120 -7.97 4.23 -7.42
C LEU A 120 -6.63 4.07 -6.71
N PHE A 121 -6.57 4.38 -5.41
CA PHE A 121 -5.35 4.19 -4.62
C PHE A 121 -5.01 2.70 -4.45
N ALA A 122 -5.99 1.84 -4.17
CA ALA A 122 -5.78 0.40 -4.10
C ALA A 122 -5.25 -0.16 -5.43
N LEU A 123 -5.80 0.33 -6.55
CA LEU A 123 -5.32 0.00 -7.88
C LEU A 123 -3.88 0.47 -8.11
N TYR A 124 -3.55 1.69 -7.71
CA TYR A 124 -2.20 2.25 -7.80
C TYR A 124 -1.18 1.40 -7.02
N VAL A 125 -1.48 1.03 -5.77
CA VAL A 125 -0.61 0.17 -4.97
C VAL A 125 -0.40 -1.19 -5.64
N LYS A 126 -1.47 -1.82 -6.14
CA LYS A 126 -1.38 -3.09 -6.88
C LYS A 126 -0.57 -2.95 -8.18
N ALA A 127 -0.69 -1.82 -8.86
CA ALA A 127 0.07 -1.55 -10.09
C ALA A 127 1.56 -1.37 -9.82
N LEU A 128 1.94 -0.70 -8.74
CA LEU A 128 3.34 -0.58 -8.30
C LEU A 128 3.97 -1.94 -8.03
N ASP A 129 3.25 -2.85 -7.36
CA ASP A 129 3.75 -4.18 -7.05
C ASP A 129 4.00 -5.06 -8.30
N ARG A 130 3.33 -4.75 -9.41
CA ARG A 130 3.54 -5.42 -10.71
C ARG A 130 4.71 -4.89 -11.51
N LEU A 131 5.32 -3.78 -11.08
CA LEU A 131 6.52 -3.28 -11.71
C LEU A 131 7.72 -4.20 -11.41
N PRO A 132 8.65 -4.35 -12.37
CA PRO A 132 9.96 -4.93 -12.07
C PRO A 132 10.64 -4.14 -10.96
N GLU A 133 11.32 -4.83 -10.05
CA GLU A 133 11.92 -4.26 -8.85
C GLU A 133 12.71 -2.96 -9.11
N ARG A 134 13.63 -2.98 -10.07
CA ARG A 134 14.43 -1.80 -10.45
C ARG A 134 13.58 -0.62 -10.95
N CYS A 135 12.55 -0.90 -11.74
CA CYS A 135 11.65 0.15 -12.23
C CYS A 135 10.83 0.76 -11.08
N ARG A 136 10.32 -0.10 -10.18
CA ARG A 136 9.55 0.30 -9.01
C ARG A 136 10.40 1.16 -8.07
N GLU A 137 11.62 0.73 -7.75
CA GLU A 137 12.54 1.46 -6.89
C GLU A 137 12.84 2.86 -7.42
N VAL A 138 13.22 2.97 -8.70
CA VAL A 138 13.47 4.27 -9.34
C VAL A 138 12.21 5.14 -9.33
N PHE A 139 11.04 4.55 -9.62
CA PHE A 139 9.77 5.29 -9.64
C PHE A 139 9.43 5.87 -8.26
N ILE A 140 9.55 5.08 -7.19
CA ILE A 140 9.26 5.51 -5.81
C ILE A 140 10.20 6.64 -5.43
N ARG A 141 11.52 6.48 -5.58
CA ARG A 141 12.52 7.50 -5.23
C ARG A 141 12.29 8.84 -5.94
N ILE A 142 12.00 8.81 -7.25
CA ILE A 142 11.79 10.04 -8.03
C ILE A 142 10.41 10.66 -7.76
N ARG A 143 9.33 9.87 -7.71
CA ARG A 143 7.96 10.38 -7.70
C ARG A 143 7.38 10.56 -6.30
N GLU A 144 7.64 9.63 -5.40
CA GLU A 144 7.12 9.67 -4.03
C GLU A 144 8.10 10.39 -3.09
N GLU A 145 9.37 10.00 -3.08
CA GLU A 145 10.40 10.58 -2.20
C GLU A 145 10.99 11.89 -2.73
N LYS A 146 10.63 12.30 -3.97
CA LYS A 146 11.07 13.56 -4.59
C LYS A 146 12.60 13.69 -4.74
N GLN A 147 13.31 12.58 -4.77
CA GLN A 147 14.76 12.59 -5.01
C GLN A 147 15.08 13.06 -6.44
N SER A 148 16.23 13.69 -6.61
CA SER A 148 16.73 14.10 -7.93
C SER A 148 17.29 12.88 -8.69
N TYR A 149 17.32 12.97 -10.02
CA TYR A 149 17.93 11.94 -10.88
C TYR A 149 19.38 11.66 -10.51
N THR A 150 20.14 12.70 -10.12
CA THR A 150 21.54 12.58 -9.71
C THR A 150 21.67 11.76 -8.42
N GLN A 151 20.86 12.07 -7.40
CA GLN A 151 20.85 11.33 -6.13
C GLN A 151 20.51 9.86 -6.36
N VAL A 152 19.45 9.58 -7.11
CA VAL A 152 19.04 8.18 -7.41
C VAL A 152 20.13 7.44 -8.20
N ALA A 153 20.79 8.11 -9.15
CA ALA A 153 21.88 7.52 -9.92
C ALA A 153 23.09 7.14 -9.03
N GLU A 154 23.47 8.04 -8.11
CA GLU A 154 24.57 7.82 -7.16
C GLU A 154 24.22 6.70 -6.17
N GLU A 155 23.05 6.72 -5.55
CA GLU A 155 22.63 5.72 -4.56
C GLU A 155 22.49 4.31 -5.15
N LEU A 156 22.00 4.20 -6.39
CA LEU A 156 21.82 2.92 -7.08
C LEU A 156 23.05 2.47 -7.88
N GLY A 157 24.10 3.29 -7.98
CA GLY A 157 25.30 2.99 -8.76
C GLY A 157 25.04 2.85 -10.26
N ILE A 158 24.10 3.63 -10.81
CA ILE A 158 23.72 3.61 -12.24
C ILE A 158 23.83 4.98 -12.88
N SER A 159 23.80 5.06 -14.22
CA SER A 159 23.82 6.34 -14.91
C SER A 159 22.45 7.05 -14.84
N MET A 160 22.45 8.40 -14.93
CA MET A 160 21.20 9.18 -15.02
C MET A 160 20.34 8.76 -16.22
N ASN A 161 20.95 8.38 -17.34
CA ASN A 161 20.22 7.86 -18.49
C ASN A 161 19.53 6.51 -18.15
N THR A 162 20.14 5.69 -17.31
CA THR A 162 19.55 4.44 -16.83
C THR A 162 18.37 4.75 -15.89
N VAL A 163 18.51 5.75 -15.00
CA VAL A 163 17.40 6.20 -14.14
C VAL A 163 16.21 6.63 -14.98
N ASP A 164 16.43 7.49 -16.00
CA ASP A 164 15.37 7.93 -16.90
C ASP A 164 14.72 6.76 -17.63
N ALA A 165 15.50 5.85 -18.22
CA ALA A 165 14.98 4.68 -18.91
C ALA A 165 14.11 3.78 -17.99
N GLN A 166 14.54 3.56 -16.73
CA GLN A 166 13.77 2.78 -15.75
C GLN A 166 12.47 3.50 -15.35
N LEU A 167 12.53 4.82 -15.17
CA LEU A 167 11.36 5.65 -14.87
C LEU A 167 10.34 5.62 -16.01
N GLN A 168 10.76 5.82 -17.25
CA GLN A 168 9.87 5.77 -18.42
C GLN A 168 9.22 4.39 -18.56
N LYS A 169 9.98 3.32 -18.35
CA LYS A 169 9.46 1.96 -18.36
C LYS A 169 8.42 1.73 -17.26
N ALA A 170 8.66 2.28 -16.07
CA ALA A 170 7.69 2.22 -14.96
C ALA A 170 6.39 2.94 -15.33
N ILE A 171 6.47 4.17 -15.83
CA ILE A 171 5.32 4.99 -16.24
C ILE A 171 4.50 4.29 -17.31
N THR A 172 5.15 3.73 -18.33
CA THR A 172 4.46 3.01 -19.41
C THR A 172 3.70 1.81 -18.86
N ARG A 173 4.33 1.00 -18.04
CA ARG A 173 3.67 -0.18 -17.43
C ARG A 173 2.53 0.19 -16.49
N LEU A 174 2.68 1.25 -15.70
CA LEU A 174 1.59 1.73 -14.83
C LEU A 174 0.38 2.17 -15.67
N LYS A 175 0.60 2.87 -16.78
CA LYS A 175 -0.48 3.25 -17.71
C LYS A 175 -1.18 2.02 -18.30
N GLU A 176 -0.44 1.02 -18.76
CA GLU A 176 -1.01 -0.22 -19.29
C GLU A 176 -1.88 -0.95 -18.27
N ILE A 177 -1.40 -1.05 -17.02
CA ILE A 177 -2.13 -1.70 -15.93
C ILE A 177 -3.42 -0.92 -15.61
N THR A 178 -3.35 0.40 -15.49
CA THR A 178 -4.52 1.23 -15.16
C THR A 178 -5.57 1.22 -16.26
N VAL A 179 -5.17 1.30 -17.53
CA VAL A 179 -6.08 1.22 -18.68
C VAL A 179 -6.76 -0.15 -18.74
N SER A 180 -6.03 -1.22 -18.51
CA SER A 180 -6.60 -2.58 -18.50
C SER A 180 -7.68 -2.76 -17.43
N TYR A 181 -7.52 -2.14 -16.25
CA TYR A 181 -8.52 -2.19 -15.18
C TYR A 181 -9.76 -1.34 -15.47
N THR A 182 -9.61 -0.19 -16.09
CA THR A 182 -10.75 0.66 -16.46
C THR A 182 -11.62 0.01 -17.54
N HIS A 183 -11.02 -0.70 -18.50
CA HIS A 183 -11.74 -1.45 -19.51
C HIS A 183 -12.50 -2.67 -18.95
N LEU A 184 -11.90 -3.42 -18.03
CA LEU A 184 -12.58 -4.57 -17.40
C LEU A 184 -13.82 -4.13 -16.60
N ARG A 185 -13.76 -2.99 -15.94
CA ARG A 185 -14.88 -2.45 -15.15
C ARG A 185 -16.01 -1.89 -16.01
N ALA A 186 -15.69 -1.29 -17.16
CA ALA A 186 -16.70 -0.84 -18.12
C ALA A 186 -17.53 -2.02 -18.67
N HIS A 187 -16.92 -3.19 -18.86
CA HIS A 187 -17.62 -4.41 -19.30
C HIS A 187 -18.48 -5.06 -18.20
N GLU A 188 -18.11 -4.95 -16.93
CA GLU A 188 -18.93 -5.48 -15.83
C GLU A 188 -20.20 -4.65 -15.59
N THR A 189 -20.14 -3.34 -15.79
CA THR A 189 -21.34 -2.47 -15.66
C THR A 189 -22.33 -2.64 -16.80
N ASP A 190 -21.90 -3.02 -18.00
CA ASP A 190 -22.79 -3.27 -19.14
C ASP A 190 -23.56 -4.60 -19.06
N GLN A 191 -23.21 -5.49 -18.13
CA GLN A 191 -23.92 -6.76 -17.91
C GLN A 191 -25.10 -6.67 -16.93
N TYR A 192 -25.31 -5.52 -16.29
CA TYR A 192 -26.39 -5.28 -15.32
C TYR A 192 -27.44 -4.27 -15.79
N LEU A 193 -27.41 -3.88 -17.06
CA LEU A 193 -28.46 -3.11 -17.74
C LEU A 193 -29.22 -3.99 -18.75
#